data_fa743ea1c9339da3dfefa80791aa8445
#
_entry.id   fa743ea1c9339da3dfefa80791aa8445
#
_cell.length_a   1.000
_cell.length_b   1.000
_cell.length_c   1.000
_cell.angle_alpha   90.00
_cell.angle_beta   90.00
_cell.angle_gamma   90.00
#
_symmetry.space_group_name_H-M   'P 1'
#
loop_
_entity.id
_entity.type
_entity.pdbx_description
1 polymer ?
#
loop_
_entity_poly.entity_id
_entity_poly.type
_entity_poly.pdbx_seq_one_letter_code
_entity_poly.pdbx_strand_id
1 'polypeptide(L)'
;MTRTLTRISKACGSALAALLLIAAPSADASFSVDVRTSGTVPDLPDPAGRAGMVAGTVTEDDGSQSVIAAGGANFPQAAPGASTPEERGPKTYYQDIFKLRNGQWSKAGTLPVPLGYAAFASVGKGLAVAGGHNAQGILKDALLIKTDGSVEKLPPLPVPVTEASCAAHGNKLFVIGGRDREQPETALNTIYMLDTTPDTDKMKWVSLPPFPGEGRILSTAAVCDSTLFILSLIHI
;
A
#
# COMPACT_ATOMS: atom_id res chain seq x y z
N MET A 1 -18.42 -22.26 27.01
CA MET A 1 -17.81 -21.13 27.78
C MET A 1 -17.29 -20.13 26.80
N THR A 2 -18.04 -19.07 26.59
CA THR A 2 -17.76 -18.00 25.66
C THR A 2 -16.68 -17.08 26.26
N ARG A 3 -15.45 -17.15 25.81
CA ARG A 3 -14.44 -16.15 26.17
C ARG A 3 -14.50 -15.01 25.15
N THR A 4 -15.12 -13.93 25.56
CA THR A 4 -15.11 -12.66 24.87
C THR A 4 -13.70 -12.06 24.98
N LEU A 5 -12.95 -12.02 23.87
CA LEU A 5 -11.70 -11.26 23.79
C LEU A 5 -12.04 -9.77 23.63
N THR A 6 -12.40 -9.14 24.75
CA THR A 6 -12.51 -7.69 24.86
C THR A 6 -11.19 -7.19 25.45
N ARG A 7 -10.25 -6.80 24.61
CA ARG A 7 -9.15 -5.84 24.88
C ARG A 7 -8.03 -5.94 23.84
N ILE A 8 -8.29 -5.41 22.65
CA ILE A 8 -7.24 -4.84 21.80
C ILE A 8 -7.80 -3.52 21.27
N SER A 9 -7.91 -2.52 22.10
CA SER A 9 -8.45 -1.25 21.64
C SER A 9 -7.73 -0.01 22.17
N LYS A 10 -6.49 -0.09 22.64
CA LYS A 10 -5.83 1.13 23.14
C LYS A 10 -4.39 1.37 22.70
N ALA A 11 -3.75 0.53 21.89
CA ALA A 11 -2.34 0.73 21.54
C ALA A 11 -2.03 0.84 20.03
N CYS A 12 -2.98 0.56 19.14
CA CYS A 12 -2.72 0.68 17.70
C CYS A 12 -3.87 1.47 17.05
N GLY A 13 -3.73 2.77 17.00
CA GLY A 13 -4.69 3.62 16.29
C GLY A 13 -4.68 3.30 14.80
N SER A 14 -5.83 3.02 14.25
CA SER A 14 -6.24 3.21 12.86
C SER A 14 -5.74 2.31 11.73
N ALA A 15 -4.93 1.28 11.93
CA ALA A 15 -4.54 0.38 10.85
C ALA A 15 -5.04 -1.07 10.99
N LEU A 16 -6.02 -1.33 11.84
CA LEU A 16 -6.41 -2.70 12.24
C LEU A 16 -7.70 -3.22 11.58
N ALA A 17 -8.03 -2.79 10.39
CA ALA A 17 -9.23 -3.31 9.73
C ALA A 17 -9.06 -4.69 9.06
N ALA A 18 -7.86 -5.27 9.02
CA ALA A 18 -7.64 -6.55 8.32
C ALA A 18 -6.54 -7.45 8.92
N LEU A 19 -6.20 -7.34 10.19
CA LEU A 19 -5.25 -8.31 10.77
C LEU A 19 -6.01 -9.49 11.34
N LEU A 20 -6.16 -10.54 10.53
CA LEU A 20 -6.58 -11.85 11.00
C LEU A 20 -5.38 -12.53 11.67
N LEU A 21 -5.33 -12.50 12.99
CA LEU A 21 -4.36 -13.30 13.75
C LEU A 21 -4.79 -14.76 13.67
N ILE A 22 -4.20 -15.52 12.77
CA ILE A 22 -4.35 -16.98 12.78
C ILE A 22 -3.31 -17.52 13.77
N ALA A 23 -3.68 -17.54 15.06
CA ALA A 23 -3.10 -18.53 15.96
C ALA A 23 -3.65 -19.88 15.51
N ALA A 24 -2.80 -20.90 15.37
CA ALA A 24 -3.25 -22.25 15.06
C ALA A 24 -4.39 -22.64 16.01
N PRO A 25 -5.57 -23.05 15.53
CA PRO A 25 -6.71 -23.27 16.40
C PRO A 25 -6.46 -24.52 17.25
N SER A 26 -6.57 -24.38 18.57
CA SER A 26 -7.03 -25.51 19.36
C SER A 26 -8.47 -25.82 18.93
N ALA A 27 -8.83 -27.07 18.82
CA ALA A 27 -10.03 -27.60 18.15
C ALA A 27 -11.40 -27.06 18.61
N ASP A 28 -11.45 -26.09 19.52
CA ASP A 28 -12.68 -25.53 20.11
C ASP A 28 -12.80 -23.99 20.07
N ALA A 29 -12.01 -23.30 19.26
CA ALA A 29 -12.11 -21.85 19.14
C ALA A 29 -13.14 -21.44 18.07
N SER A 30 -14.34 -21.07 18.47
CA SER A 30 -15.27 -20.35 17.61
C SER A 30 -14.79 -18.90 17.44
N PHE A 31 -14.65 -18.47 16.21
CA PHE A 31 -14.22 -17.15 15.82
C PHE A 31 -15.37 -16.42 15.14
N SER A 32 -15.71 -15.24 15.62
CA SER A 32 -16.71 -14.38 14.96
C SER A 32 -16.08 -13.04 14.59
N VAL A 33 -16.31 -12.60 13.37
CA VAL A 33 -15.95 -11.26 12.88
C VAL A 33 -17.22 -10.42 12.85
N ASP A 34 -17.24 -9.35 13.62
CA ASP A 34 -18.28 -8.33 13.53
C ASP A 34 -17.78 -7.21 12.60
N VAL A 35 -18.27 -7.21 11.37
CA VAL A 35 -17.96 -6.16 10.39
C VAL A 35 -19.00 -5.06 10.52
N ARG A 36 -18.58 -3.91 11.05
CA ARG A 36 -19.43 -2.73 11.12
C ARG A 36 -19.03 -1.73 10.05
N THR A 37 -19.96 -1.43 9.15
CA THR A 37 -19.83 -0.30 8.23
C THR A 37 -20.53 0.91 8.86
N SER A 38 -19.79 1.91 9.27
CA SER A 38 -20.33 3.18 9.74
C SER A 38 -20.23 4.23 8.65
N GLY A 39 -21.33 4.47 7.93
CA GLY A 39 -21.40 5.50 6.90
C GLY A 39 -20.98 5.02 5.52
N THR A 40 -21.32 5.81 4.51
CA THR A 40 -20.87 5.64 3.12
C THR A 40 -19.64 6.51 2.88
N VAL A 41 -18.56 5.89 2.42
CA VAL A 41 -17.44 6.66 1.85
C VAL A 41 -17.90 7.15 0.47
N PRO A 42 -17.83 8.45 0.16
CA PRO A 42 -18.22 8.95 -1.16
C PRO A 42 -17.31 8.34 -2.24
N ASP A 43 -17.88 8.16 -3.42
CA ASP A 43 -17.14 7.66 -4.58
C ASP A 43 -15.97 8.59 -4.92
N LEU A 44 -14.87 7.98 -5.38
CA LEU A 44 -13.75 8.73 -5.92
C LEU A 44 -14.25 9.55 -7.13
N PRO A 45 -13.83 10.82 -7.30
CA PRO A 45 -14.26 11.67 -8.42
C PRO A 45 -13.59 11.25 -9.75
N ASP A 46 -13.72 9.99 -10.07
CA ASP A 46 -13.25 9.36 -11.29
C ASP A 46 -14.23 8.23 -11.66
N PRO A 47 -15.04 8.39 -12.71
CA PRO A 47 -16.08 7.42 -13.07
C PRO A 47 -15.49 6.11 -13.61
N ALA A 48 -14.23 6.09 -14.01
CA ALA A 48 -13.64 4.93 -14.68
C ALA A 48 -13.19 3.82 -13.74
N GLY A 49 -13.14 4.07 -12.44
CA GLY A 49 -12.57 3.12 -11.46
C GLY A 49 -11.12 2.77 -11.77
N ARG A 50 -10.31 2.53 -10.75
CA ARG A 50 -8.87 2.25 -10.92
C ARG A 50 -8.43 1.10 -10.03
N ALA A 51 -7.63 0.20 -10.56
CA ALA A 51 -6.94 -0.83 -9.80
C ALA A 51 -5.51 -0.39 -9.43
N GLY A 52 -4.93 -0.97 -8.41
CA GLY A 52 -3.53 -0.72 -8.04
C GLY A 52 -3.23 0.71 -7.62
N MET A 53 -4.22 1.45 -7.12
CA MET A 53 -3.99 2.75 -6.46
C MET A 53 -3.22 2.56 -5.16
N VAL A 54 -2.44 3.57 -4.80
CA VAL A 54 -1.94 3.71 -3.42
C VAL A 54 -2.96 4.50 -2.61
N ALA A 55 -3.23 4.08 -1.37
CA ALA A 55 -4.17 4.79 -0.50
C ALA A 55 -3.80 4.63 0.98
N GLY A 56 -3.82 5.73 1.72
CA GLY A 56 -3.49 5.70 3.14
C GLY A 56 -4.01 6.90 3.90
N THR A 57 -4.15 6.73 5.21
CA THR A 57 -4.54 7.79 6.13
C THR A 57 -3.32 8.63 6.47
N VAL A 58 -3.46 9.94 6.44
CA VAL A 58 -2.44 10.90 6.85
C VAL A 58 -2.99 11.82 7.92
N THR A 59 -2.10 12.30 8.81
CA THR A 59 -2.47 13.21 9.90
C THR A 59 -2.17 14.63 9.48
N GLU A 60 -3.19 15.48 9.49
CA GLU A 60 -3.10 16.91 9.20
C GLU A 60 -2.40 17.67 10.35
N ASP A 61 -2.03 18.94 10.10
CA ASP A 61 -1.38 19.78 11.12
C ASP A 61 -2.29 20.10 12.32
N ASP A 62 -3.61 20.11 12.10
CA ASP A 62 -4.60 20.28 13.17
C ASP A 62 -4.91 18.99 13.95
N GLY A 63 -4.20 17.90 13.65
CA GLY A 63 -4.39 16.58 14.27
C GLY A 63 -5.55 15.78 13.68
N SER A 64 -6.36 16.34 12.78
CA SER A 64 -7.39 15.60 12.06
C SER A 64 -6.79 14.59 11.06
N GLN A 65 -7.59 13.67 10.56
CA GLN A 65 -7.15 12.70 9.58
C GLN A 65 -7.80 12.91 8.22
N SER A 66 -7.01 12.66 7.18
CA SER A 66 -7.44 12.63 5.80
C SER A 66 -7.01 11.31 5.16
N VAL A 67 -7.65 10.93 4.06
CA VAL A 67 -7.17 9.82 3.22
C VAL A 67 -6.59 10.41 1.95
N ILE A 68 -5.39 9.99 1.59
CA ILE A 68 -4.81 10.24 0.27
C ILE A 68 -4.98 8.98 -0.57
N ALA A 69 -5.42 9.14 -1.82
CA ALA A 69 -5.46 8.11 -2.83
C ALA A 69 -4.80 8.62 -4.10
N ALA A 70 -3.90 7.84 -4.72
CA ALA A 70 -3.16 8.32 -5.88
C ALA A 70 -2.86 7.24 -6.91
N GLY A 71 -2.67 7.67 -8.16
CA GLY A 71 -2.30 6.80 -9.26
C GLY A 71 -3.38 5.81 -9.66
N GLY A 72 -2.97 4.56 -9.84
CA GLY A 72 -3.80 3.45 -10.30
C GLY A 72 -3.82 3.30 -11.81
N ALA A 73 -4.48 2.26 -12.27
CA ALA A 73 -4.60 1.93 -13.68
C ALA A 73 -5.93 1.25 -13.99
N ASN A 74 -6.38 1.38 -15.23
CA ASN A 74 -7.54 0.67 -15.75
C ASN A 74 -7.41 0.41 -17.26
N PHE A 75 -8.48 -0.08 -17.85
CA PHE A 75 -8.64 -0.26 -19.29
C PHE A 75 -9.84 0.58 -19.76
N PRO A 76 -9.67 1.88 -20.02
CA PRO A 76 -10.79 2.79 -20.25
C PRO A 76 -11.57 2.50 -21.56
N GLN A 77 -11.00 1.70 -22.45
CA GLN A 77 -11.62 1.30 -23.72
C GLN A 77 -12.23 -0.11 -23.68
N ALA A 78 -12.08 -0.84 -22.54
CA ALA A 78 -12.61 -2.18 -22.41
C ALA A 78 -14.14 -2.16 -22.45
N ALA A 79 -14.72 -3.01 -23.29
CA ALA A 79 -16.16 -3.24 -23.25
C ALA A 79 -16.56 -4.01 -21.96
N PRO A 80 -17.79 -3.84 -21.48
CA PRO A 80 -18.28 -4.66 -20.37
C PRO A 80 -18.13 -6.15 -20.68
N GLY A 81 -17.47 -6.88 -19.77
CA GLY A 81 -17.22 -8.32 -19.93
C GLY A 81 -15.94 -8.68 -20.69
N ALA A 82 -15.16 -7.71 -21.14
CA ALA A 82 -13.86 -7.96 -21.76
C ALA A 82 -12.96 -8.81 -20.88
N SER A 83 -12.51 -9.96 -21.35
CA SER A 83 -11.75 -10.96 -20.58
C SER A 83 -10.32 -11.15 -21.08
N THR A 84 -10.09 -10.98 -22.38
CA THR A 84 -8.76 -11.11 -23.00
C THR A 84 -8.02 -9.77 -23.06
N PRO A 85 -6.68 -9.77 -23.16
CA PRO A 85 -5.89 -8.54 -23.34
C PRO A 85 -6.32 -7.73 -24.57
N GLU A 86 -6.65 -8.40 -25.68
CA GLU A 86 -7.09 -7.80 -26.93
C GLU A 86 -8.43 -7.07 -26.78
N GLU A 87 -9.37 -7.69 -26.03
CA GLU A 87 -10.69 -7.11 -25.76
C GLU A 87 -10.61 -5.91 -24.80
N ARG A 88 -9.65 -5.91 -23.90
CA ARG A 88 -9.45 -4.83 -22.91
C ARG A 88 -8.82 -3.58 -23.53
N GLY A 89 -8.05 -3.75 -24.61
CA GLY A 89 -7.27 -2.67 -25.19
C GLY A 89 -6.11 -2.21 -24.29
N PRO A 90 -5.52 -1.03 -24.55
CA PRO A 90 -4.35 -0.55 -23.83
C PRO A 90 -4.69 -0.17 -22.38
N LYS A 91 -3.81 -0.57 -21.48
CA LYS A 91 -3.87 -0.20 -20.06
C LYS A 91 -3.41 1.25 -19.89
N THR A 92 -4.20 2.05 -19.20
CA THR A 92 -3.89 3.44 -18.87
C THR A 92 -3.48 3.54 -17.40
N TYR A 93 -2.39 4.25 -17.12
CA TYR A 93 -1.91 4.57 -15.79
C TYR A 93 -2.16 6.06 -15.49
N TYR A 94 -2.47 6.35 -14.24
CA TYR A 94 -2.87 7.69 -13.80
C TYR A 94 -1.86 8.28 -12.83
N GLN A 95 -1.88 9.61 -12.71
CA GLN A 95 -0.98 10.36 -11.83
C GLN A 95 -1.72 11.31 -10.87
N ASP A 96 -3.06 11.29 -10.87
CA ASP A 96 -3.84 12.15 -9.97
C ASP A 96 -3.61 11.75 -8.51
N ILE A 97 -3.57 12.75 -7.64
CA ILE A 97 -3.60 12.63 -6.20
C ILE A 97 -4.93 13.20 -5.73
N PHE A 98 -5.73 12.37 -5.08
CA PHE A 98 -6.98 12.75 -4.45
C PHE A 98 -6.84 12.74 -2.94
N LYS A 99 -7.59 13.62 -2.29
CA LYS A 99 -7.66 13.72 -0.83
C LYS A 99 -9.12 13.71 -0.39
N LEU A 100 -9.43 12.79 0.54
CA LEU A 100 -10.72 12.77 1.25
C LEU A 100 -10.54 13.43 2.59
N ARG A 101 -11.26 14.52 2.81
CA ARG A 101 -11.33 15.22 4.09
C ARG A 101 -12.77 15.65 4.35
N ASN A 102 -13.25 15.51 5.59
CA ASN A 102 -14.61 15.87 5.98
C ASN A 102 -15.70 15.26 5.08
N GLY A 103 -15.50 14.03 4.63
CA GLY A 103 -16.43 13.31 3.78
C GLY A 103 -16.47 13.77 2.31
N GLN A 104 -15.52 14.57 1.86
CA GLN A 104 -15.46 15.08 0.48
C GLN A 104 -14.10 14.79 -0.16
N TRP A 105 -14.12 14.27 -1.38
CA TRP A 105 -12.95 14.12 -2.22
C TRP A 105 -12.63 15.43 -2.95
N SER A 106 -11.35 15.73 -3.05
CA SER A 106 -10.82 16.81 -3.88
C SER A 106 -9.54 16.34 -4.58
N LYS A 107 -9.23 16.92 -5.74
CA LYS A 107 -7.92 16.74 -6.35
C LYS A 107 -6.91 17.57 -5.56
N ALA A 108 -5.90 16.90 -4.98
CA ALA A 108 -4.90 17.53 -4.11
C ALA A 108 -3.57 17.79 -4.84
N GLY A 109 -3.28 17.03 -5.92
CA GLY A 109 -2.01 17.16 -6.61
C GLY A 109 -1.86 16.20 -7.77
N THR A 110 -0.61 15.99 -8.17
CA THR A 110 -0.24 15.11 -9.30
C THR A 110 1.09 14.45 -9.00
N LEU A 111 1.19 13.13 -9.21
CA LEU A 111 2.44 12.38 -9.16
C LEU A 111 3.38 12.83 -10.30
N PRO A 112 4.70 12.74 -10.12
CA PRO A 112 5.67 13.09 -11.18
C PRO A 112 5.51 12.25 -12.45
N VAL A 113 5.09 10.99 -12.30
CA VAL A 113 4.81 10.04 -13.39
C VAL A 113 3.54 9.25 -13.09
N PRO A 114 2.82 8.76 -14.11
CA PRO A 114 1.73 7.82 -13.91
C PRO A 114 2.24 6.56 -13.18
N LEU A 115 1.43 6.01 -12.26
CA LEU A 115 1.88 4.96 -11.36
C LEU A 115 0.73 4.06 -10.93
N GLY A 116 0.95 2.75 -10.96
CA GLY A 116 0.08 1.74 -10.35
C GLY A 116 0.89 0.65 -9.65
N TYR A 117 0.23 -0.10 -8.79
CA TYR A 117 0.78 -1.31 -8.14
C TYR A 117 2.08 -1.07 -7.33
N ALA A 118 2.26 0.14 -6.81
CA ALA A 118 3.38 0.49 -5.93
C ALA A 118 3.14 -0.02 -4.51
N ALA A 119 4.23 -0.24 -3.78
CA ALA A 119 4.22 -0.42 -2.34
C ALA A 119 3.95 0.92 -1.65
N PHE A 120 3.13 0.95 -0.60
CA PHE A 120 2.80 2.18 0.11
C PHE A 120 2.53 1.96 1.59
N ALA A 121 2.86 2.95 2.41
CA ALA A 121 2.51 2.99 3.82
C ALA A 121 2.45 4.44 4.32
N SER A 122 1.57 4.70 5.27
CA SER A 122 1.53 5.99 5.97
C SER A 122 2.73 6.11 6.91
N VAL A 123 3.46 7.22 6.85
CA VAL A 123 4.60 7.52 7.69
C VAL A 123 4.62 9.00 8.05
N GLY A 124 4.75 9.31 9.35
CA GLY A 124 4.68 10.68 9.81
C GLY A 124 3.40 11.38 9.34
N LYS A 125 3.56 12.49 8.61
CA LYS A 125 2.45 13.28 8.05
C LYS A 125 2.26 13.05 6.54
N GLY A 126 2.62 11.89 6.02
CA GLY A 126 2.53 11.61 4.59
C GLY A 126 2.26 10.16 4.25
N LEU A 127 2.05 9.91 2.97
CA LEU A 127 1.94 8.59 2.37
C LEU A 127 3.23 8.32 1.57
N ALA A 128 4.06 7.42 2.07
CA ALA A 128 5.22 6.94 1.33
C ALA A 128 4.79 5.94 0.27
N VAL A 129 5.41 6.05 -0.90
CA VAL A 129 5.13 5.23 -2.08
C VAL A 129 6.46 4.78 -2.67
N ALA A 130 6.62 3.52 -3.01
CA ALA A 130 7.88 2.99 -3.52
C ALA A 130 7.66 1.96 -4.64
N GLY A 131 8.44 2.07 -5.70
CA GLY A 131 8.32 1.21 -6.87
C GLY A 131 7.03 1.42 -7.65
N GLY A 132 6.45 0.33 -8.12
CA GLY A 132 5.24 0.32 -8.94
C GLY A 132 5.52 0.10 -10.40
N HIS A 133 4.50 0.31 -11.22
CA HIS A 133 4.54 0.05 -12.66
C HIS A 133 3.81 1.13 -13.44
N ASN A 134 4.28 1.41 -14.65
CA ASN A 134 3.58 2.24 -15.63
C ASN A 134 3.83 1.71 -17.06
N ALA A 135 3.46 2.49 -18.07
CA ALA A 135 3.63 2.09 -19.48
C ALA A 135 5.11 1.92 -19.89
N GLN A 136 6.06 2.47 -19.15
CA GLN A 136 7.50 2.35 -19.39
C GLN A 136 8.12 1.14 -18.67
N GLY A 137 7.38 0.48 -17.78
CA GLY A 137 7.81 -0.70 -17.04
C GLY A 137 7.81 -0.51 -15.53
N ILE A 138 8.56 -1.36 -14.84
CA ILE A 138 8.66 -1.38 -13.38
C ILE A 138 9.57 -0.27 -12.89
N LEU A 139 9.14 0.44 -11.86
CA LEU A 139 9.80 1.63 -11.32
C LEU A 139 10.63 1.29 -10.08
N LYS A 140 11.65 2.11 -9.82
CA LYS A 140 12.41 2.12 -8.56
C LYS A 140 12.26 3.42 -7.77
N ASP A 141 11.47 4.36 -8.28
CA ASP A 141 11.26 5.64 -7.63
C ASP A 141 10.58 5.43 -6.26
N ALA A 142 10.97 6.25 -5.30
CA ALA A 142 10.29 6.34 -4.03
C ALA A 142 9.91 7.80 -3.75
N LEU A 143 8.72 8.01 -3.21
CA LEU A 143 8.08 9.30 -3.06
C LEU A 143 7.41 9.40 -1.69
N LEU A 144 7.29 10.60 -1.17
CA LEU A 144 6.42 10.95 -0.03
C LEU A 144 5.37 11.94 -0.52
N ILE A 145 4.11 11.54 -0.50
CA ILE A 145 2.96 12.42 -0.77
C ILE A 145 2.57 13.05 0.56
N LYS A 146 2.70 14.37 0.66
CA LYS A 146 2.38 15.13 1.86
C LYS A 146 0.88 15.44 1.97
N THR A 147 0.45 15.90 3.12
CA THR A 147 -0.96 16.23 3.40
C THR A 147 -1.53 17.31 2.48
N ASP A 148 -0.70 18.24 1.99
CA ASP A 148 -1.09 19.27 1.02
C ASP A 148 -1.15 18.78 -0.44
N GLY A 149 -0.81 17.50 -0.69
CA GLY A 149 -0.74 16.91 -2.03
C GLY A 149 0.59 17.14 -2.75
N SER A 150 1.52 17.88 -2.16
CA SER A 150 2.88 18.00 -2.70
C SER A 150 3.63 16.68 -2.60
N VAL A 151 4.59 16.49 -3.50
CA VAL A 151 5.36 15.23 -3.60
C VAL A 151 6.83 15.53 -3.40
N GLU A 152 7.42 14.87 -2.41
CA GLU A 152 8.85 14.86 -2.15
C GLU A 152 9.47 13.58 -2.68
N LYS A 153 10.63 13.69 -3.35
CA LYS A 153 11.39 12.51 -3.81
C LYS A 153 12.18 11.95 -2.63
N LEU A 154 12.02 10.66 -2.40
CA LEU A 154 12.87 9.86 -1.53
C LEU A 154 13.98 9.19 -2.35
N PRO A 155 15.04 8.67 -1.71
CA PRO A 155 16.04 7.87 -2.42
C PRO A 155 15.37 6.71 -3.17
N PRO A 156 15.79 6.43 -4.42
CA PRO A 156 15.21 5.33 -5.18
C PRO A 156 15.55 3.98 -4.54
N LEU A 157 14.67 3.00 -4.71
CA LEU A 157 14.93 1.62 -4.32
C LEU A 157 16.19 1.07 -5.01
N PRO A 158 16.89 0.12 -4.39
CA PRO A 158 18.07 -0.53 -4.99
C PRO A 158 17.77 -1.21 -6.32
N VAL A 159 16.56 -1.77 -6.47
CA VAL A 159 16.07 -2.42 -7.69
C VAL A 159 14.66 -1.93 -8.01
N PRO A 160 14.22 -1.97 -9.27
CA PRO A 160 12.82 -1.75 -9.61
C PRO A 160 11.95 -2.83 -8.95
N VAL A 161 10.80 -2.46 -8.44
CA VAL A 161 9.88 -3.44 -7.84
C VAL A 161 8.42 -3.00 -8.01
N THR A 162 7.54 -3.95 -8.28
CA THR A 162 6.09 -3.76 -8.33
C THR A 162 5.38 -4.85 -7.53
N GLU A 163 4.12 -4.61 -7.15
CA GLU A 163 3.30 -5.58 -6.41
C GLU A 163 3.92 -6.01 -5.07
N ALA A 164 4.83 -5.21 -4.54
CA ALA A 164 5.39 -5.37 -3.21
C ALA A 164 4.42 -4.82 -2.15
N SER A 165 4.52 -5.35 -0.94
CA SER A 165 3.88 -4.74 0.22
C SER A 165 4.80 -3.72 0.88
N CYS A 166 4.18 -2.81 1.64
CA CYS A 166 4.91 -1.87 2.47
C CYS A 166 4.31 -1.83 3.87
N ALA A 167 5.16 -1.67 4.86
CA ALA A 167 4.77 -1.41 6.24
C ALA A 167 5.63 -0.27 6.81
N ALA A 168 5.09 0.46 7.77
CA ALA A 168 5.82 1.49 8.49
C ALA A 168 5.81 1.21 9.99
N HIS A 169 6.92 1.54 10.65
CA HIS A 169 7.04 1.53 12.10
C HIS A 169 7.87 2.73 12.56
N GLY A 170 7.22 3.68 13.23
CA GLY A 170 7.82 4.99 13.50
C GLY A 170 8.25 5.66 12.20
N ASN A 171 9.52 6.01 12.10
CA ASN A 171 10.11 6.62 10.92
C ASN A 171 10.75 5.61 9.94
N LYS A 172 10.50 4.32 10.11
CA LYS A 172 11.05 3.27 9.25
C LYS A 172 10.00 2.72 8.31
N LEU A 173 10.35 2.69 7.02
CA LEU A 173 9.58 2.06 5.96
C LEU A 173 10.20 0.72 5.60
N PHE A 174 9.37 -0.28 5.35
CA PHE A 174 9.79 -1.61 4.91
C PHE A 174 9.08 -1.93 3.60
N VAL A 175 9.83 -2.13 2.51
CA VAL A 175 9.32 -2.64 1.24
C VAL A 175 9.67 -4.11 1.15
N ILE A 176 8.67 -4.95 0.87
CA ILE A 176 8.74 -6.37 1.13
C ILE A 176 8.22 -7.15 -0.07
N GLY A 177 9.03 -8.06 -0.59
CA GLY A 177 8.66 -8.91 -1.70
C GLY A 177 8.42 -8.16 -2.99
N GLY A 178 7.37 -8.50 -3.70
CA GLY A 178 7.07 -7.96 -5.03
C GLY A 178 7.77 -8.73 -6.13
N ARG A 179 7.87 -8.12 -7.31
CA ARG A 179 8.64 -8.63 -8.45
C ARG A 179 9.39 -7.52 -9.16
N ASP A 180 10.54 -7.89 -9.74
CA ASP A 180 11.43 -6.98 -10.48
C ASP A 180 11.30 -7.11 -12.00
N ARG A 181 10.48 -8.04 -12.48
CA ARG A 181 10.20 -8.33 -13.89
C ARG A 181 8.72 -8.60 -14.10
N GLU A 182 8.27 -8.53 -15.33
CA GLU A 182 6.87 -8.83 -15.68
C GLU A 182 6.56 -10.32 -15.66
N GLN A 183 7.58 -11.18 -15.74
CA GLN A 183 7.40 -12.63 -15.69
C GLN A 183 7.04 -13.09 -14.27
N PRO A 184 6.06 -13.98 -14.09
CA PRO A 184 5.57 -14.38 -12.78
C PRO A 184 6.60 -15.11 -11.92
N GLU A 185 7.61 -15.74 -12.51
CA GLU A 185 8.62 -16.53 -11.81
C GLU A 185 9.64 -15.69 -11.01
N THR A 186 9.47 -14.38 -10.98
CA THR A 186 10.42 -13.44 -10.34
C THR A 186 9.92 -12.85 -9.04
N ALA A 187 9.03 -13.55 -8.33
CA ALA A 187 8.63 -13.12 -7.00
C ALA A 187 9.84 -13.05 -6.06
N LEU A 188 9.94 -11.95 -5.33
CA LEU A 188 11.07 -11.66 -4.45
C LEU A 188 10.72 -11.99 -2.99
N ASN A 189 11.72 -12.40 -2.22
CA ASN A 189 11.65 -12.53 -0.76
C ASN A 189 12.48 -11.45 -0.04
N THR A 190 12.80 -10.37 -0.73
CA THR A 190 13.63 -9.27 -0.22
C THR A 190 12.86 -8.38 0.75
N ILE A 191 13.61 -7.76 1.68
CA ILE A 191 13.12 -6.70 2.54
C ILE A 191 14.09 -5.52 2.43
N TYR A 192 13.59 -4.37 2.01
CA TYR A 192 14.33 -3.11 2.02
C TYR A 192 13.77 -2.21 3.11
N MET A 193 14.64 -1.59 3.89
CA MET A 193 14.28 -0.64 4.94
C MET A 193 14.82 0.75 4.61
N LEU A 194 14.02 1.78 4.78
CA LEU A 194 14.41 3.18 4.74
C LEU A 194 14.11 3.83 6.10
N ASP A 195 15.10 4.45 6.72
CA ASP A 195 14.88 5.35 7.86
C ASP A 195 14.63 6.76 7.31
N THR A 196 13.46 7.32 7.61
CA THR A 196 13.06 8.66 7.16
C THR A 196 13.37 9.76 8.20
N THR A 197 14.11 9.44 9.27
CA THR A 197 14.52 10.42 10.29
C THR A 197 15.57 11.41 9.78
N PRO A 198 16.61 10.98 9.01
CA PRO A 198 17.61 11.90 8.49
C PRO A 198 17.04 12.83 7.41
N ASP A 199 17.77 13.90 7.09
CA ASP A 199 17.50 14.71 5.90
C ASP A 199 17.52 13.83 4.65
N THR A 200 16.72 14.15 3.64
CA THR A 200 16.50 13.31 2.45
C THR A 200 17.80 12.94 1.72
N ASP A 201 18.78 13.83 1.69
CA ASP A 201 20.09 13.59 1.07
C ASP A 201 20.97 12.56 1.82
N LYS A 202 20.64 12.28 3.08
CA LYS A 202 21.34 11.29 3.93
C LYS A 202 20.58 9.97 4.04
N MET A 203 19.32 9.92 3.60
CA MET A 203 18.51 8.70 3.60
C MET A 203 19.11 7.65 2.67
N LYS A 204 19.13 6.39 3.11
CA LYS A 204 19.58 5.25 2.29
C LYS A 204 18.73 4.01 2.57
N TRP A 205 18.36 3.31 1.52
CA TRP A 205 17.79 1.98 1.64
C TRP A 205 18.83 0.99 2.14
N VAL A 206 18.44 0.20 3.11
CA VAL A 206 19.23 -0.91 3.66
C VAL A 206 18.53 -2.21 3.29
N SER A 207 19.27 -3.15 2.68
CA SER A 207 18.78 -4.50 2.48
C SER A 207 18.86 -5.26 3.80
N LEU A 208 17.73 -5.79 4.25
CA LEU A 208 17.66 -6.66 5.41
C LEU A 208 17.74 -8.13 4.96
N PRO A 209 18.00 -9.07 5.89
CA PRO A 209 17.87 -10.49 5.57
C PRO A 209 16.51 -10.79 4.93
N PRO A 210 16.45 -11.63 3.90
CA PRO A 210 15.19 -11.98 3.26
C PRO A 210 14.27 -12.71 4.25
N PHE A 211 12.95 -12.59 4.03
CA PHE A 211 12.03 -13.41 4.81
C PHE A 211 12.13 -14.89 4.36
N PRO A 212 11.86 -15.86 5.27
CA PRO A 212 11.98 -17.27 4.95
C PRO A 212 10.90 -17.72 3.95
N GLY A 213 11.27 -18.69 3.12
CA GLY A 213 10.39 -19.28 2.11
C GLY A 213 10.43 -18.57 0.76
N GLU A 214 9.46 -18.89 -0.08
CA GLU A 214 9.36 -18.40 -1.45
C GLU A 214 9.01 -16.92 -1.51
N GLY A 215 9.38 -16.28 -2.63
CA GLY A 215 9.02 -14.90 -2.92
C GLY A 215 7.51 -14.69 -2.96
N ARG A 216 7.06 -13.46 -2.70
CA ARG A 216 5.64 -13.12 -2.60
C ARG A 216 5.32 -11.84 -3.33
N ILE A 217 4.20 -11.86 -4.06
CA ILE A 217 3.57 -10.68 -4.66
C ILE A 217 2.19 -10.45 -4.05
N LEU A 218 1.68 -9.22 -4.16
CA LEU A 218 0.34 -8.84 -3.70
C LEU A 218 0.08 -9.26 -2.24
N SER A 219 1.14 -9.31 -1.45
CA SER A 219 1.07 -9.61 -0.02
C SER A 219 0.60 -8.37 0.77
N THR A 220 0.16 -8.61 1.99
CA THR A 220 -0.10 -7.56 2.96
C THR A 220 0.96 -7.62 4.05
N ALA A 221 1.47 -6.46 4.47
CA ALA A 221 2.42 -6.36 5.56
C ALA A 221 1.93 -5.37 6.62
N ALA A 222 2.23 -5.68 7.86
CA ALA A 222 1.97 -4.80 9.01
C ALA A 222 3.04 -4.98 10.07
N VAL A 223 3.28 -3.93 10.86
CA VAL A 223 4.13 -4.02 12.04
C VAL A 223 3.26 -3.88 13.28
N CYS A 224 3.41 -4.82 14.21
CA CYS A 224 2.81 -4.74 15.53
C CYS A 224 3.93 -4.92 16.56
N ASP A 225 4.06 -3.99 17.49
CA ASP A 225 5.19 -3.87 18.40
C ASP A 225 6.52 -3.87 17.63
N SER A 226 7.37 -4.86 17.82
CA SER A 226 8.65 -5.01 17.10
C SER A 226 8.64 -6.14 16.06
N THR A 227 7.45 -6.65 15.72
CA THR A 227 7.30 -7.79 14.79
C THR A 227 6.70 -7.34 13.47
N LEU A 228 7.36 -7.70 12.38
CA LEU A 228 6.87 -7.51 11.02
C LEU A 228 6.10 -8.76 10.58
N PHE A 229 4.81 -8.59 10.29
CA PHE A 229 3.93 -9.64 9.77
C PHE A 229 3.81 -9.51 8.26
N ILE A 230 3.95 -10.62 7.56
CA ILE A 230 3.79 -10.71 6.10
C ILE A 230 2.75 -11.80 5.82
N LEU A 231 1.64 -11.40 5.22
CA LEU A 231 0.53 -12.29 4.89
C LEU A 231 0.34 -12.34 3.38
N SER A 232 0.31 -13.54 2.81
CA SER A 232 0.07 -13.72 1.38
C SER A 232 -0.68 -15.02 1.15
N LEU A 233 -1.59 -15.00 0.17
CA LEU A 233 -2.32 -16.18 -0.28
C LEU A 233 -1.76 -16.73 -1.59
N ILE A 234 -0.85 -16.00 -2.25
CA ILE A 234 -0.32 -16.35 -3.57
C ILE A 234 1.17 -16.66 -3.44
N HIS A 235 1.50 -17.89 -3.75
CA HIS A 235 2.86 -18.35 -4.05
C HIS A 235 2.97 -18.46 -5.57
N ILE A 236 3.97 -17.87 -6.14
CA ILE A 236 4.32 -18.03 -7.57
C ILE A 236 5.67 -18.69 -7.64
#